data_d7be81ba12f9b496a31e2c0e7095c1be
#
_entry.id   d7be81ba12f9b496a31e2c0e7095c1be
#
_cell.length_a   1.000
_cell.length_b   1.000
_cell.length_c   1.000
_cell.angle_alpha   90.00
_cell.angle_beta   90.00
_cell.angle_gamma   90.00
#
_symmetry.space_group_name_H-M   'P 1'
#
loop_
_entity.id
_entity.type
_entity.pdbx_description
1 polymer ?
#
loop_
_entity_poly.entity_id
_entity_poly.type
_entity_poly.pdbx_seq_one_letter_code
_entity_poly.pdbx_strand_id
1 'polypeptide(L)'
;EELKLIKRGSDEILTEEDLQKKFESGRQLIVKAGFDPTAPDLHFGHTVLLNKLRHFQDLGHKVIFLIGDFTGRIGDPSGTNKTRPILNSEDLVKNAKTYEKQVFKILKKELTEVKFNSEWCDDLGANGLIKLASKYNVARMLERDDFNKRFTSNKSLSLIHI
;
A
#
# COMPACT_ATOMS: atom_id res chain seq x y z
N GLU A 1 13.22 -4.40 22.14
CA GLU A 1 14.19 -4.25 21.02
C GLU A 1 13.50 -4.21 19.66
N GLU A 2 12.51 -5.06 19.40
CA GLU A 2 11.75 -5.13 18.14
C GLU A 2 11.11 -3.79 17.77
N LEU A 3 10.37 -3.19 18.72
CA LEU A 3 9.75 -1.89 18.52
C LEU A 3 10.78 -0.80 18.17
N LYS A 4 11.96 -0.82 18.80
CA LYS A 4 13.05 0.13 18.54
C LYS A 4 13.57 0.01 17.09
N LEU A 5 13.70 -1.22 16.59
CA LEU A 5 14.09 -1.46 15.19
C LEU A 5 13.05 -0.91 14.22
N ILE A 6 11.77 -1.13 14.50
CA ILE A 6 10.68 -0.67 13.61
C ILE A 6 10.51 0.85 13.70
N LYS A 7 10.68 1.47 14.86
CA LYS A 7 10.64 2.93 15.02
C LYS A 7 11.74 3.65 14.24
N ARG A 8 12.91 3.03 14.09
CA ARG A 8 14.03 3.64 13.38
C ARG A 8 13.68 3.94 11.93
N GLY A 9 13.64 5.23 11.56
CA GLY A 9 13.29 5.69 10.23
C GLY A 9 11.79 5.59 9.91
N SER A 10 10.94 5.51 10.92
CA SER A 10 9.51 5.80 10.80
C SER A 10 9.27 7.22 11.27
N ASP A 11 8.48 7.95 10.53
CA ASP A 11 8.05 9.31 10.87
C ASP A 11 6.94 9.25 11.93
N GLU A 12 5.96 8.40 11.69
CA GLU A 12 4.81 8.21 12.58
C GLU A 12 4.42 6.73 12.67
N ILE A 13 3.88 6.31 13.81
CA ILE A 13 3.27 4.99 14.04
C ILE A 13 1.91 5.20 14.70
N LEU A 14 0.84 4.78 14.02
CA LEU A 14 -0.55 4.88 14.47
C LEU A 14 -1.11 3.48 14.81
N THR A 15 -1.15 3.09 16.07
CA THR A 15 -0.57 3.66 17.28
C THR A 15 0.60 2.80 17.74
N GLU A 16 1.59 3.37 18.42
CA GLU A 16 2.71 2.60 18.98
C GLU A 16 2.22 1.53 19.97
N GLU A 17 1.24 1.87 20.79
CA GLU A 17 0.68 0.95 21.78
C GLU A 17 0.05 -0.29 21.15
N ASP A 18 -0.66 -0.11 20.04
CA ASP A 18 -1.28 -1.23 19.31
C ASP A 18 -0.21 -2.10 18.64
N LEU A 19 0.84 -1.49 18.10
CA LEU A 19 1.96 -2.24 17.52
C LEU A 19 2.70 -3.03 18.61
N GLN A 20 2.93 -2.42 19.77
CA GLN A 20 3.55 -3.08 20.92
C GLN A 20 2.73 -4.29 21.38
N LYS A 21 1.42 -4.13 21.57
CA LYS A 21 0.50 -5.24 21.91
C LYS A 21 0.56 -6.38 20.89
N LYS A 22 0.69 -6.05 19.59
CA LYS A 22 0.85 -7.06 18.54
C LYS A 22 2.15 -7.85 18.69
N PHE A 23 3.27 -7.20 18.99
CA PHE A 23 4.53 -7.91 19.28
C PHE A 23 4.45 -8.76 20.55
N GLU A 24 3.90 -8.21 21.64
CA GLU A 24 3.72 -8.91 22.90
C GLU A 24 2.82 -10.15 22.78
N SER A 25 1.94 -10.20 21.80
CA SER A 25 1.10 -11.36 21.52
C SER A 25 1.88 -12.61 21.08
N GLY A 26 3.14 -12.46 20.69
CA GLY A 26 4.01 -13.54 20.19
C GLY A 26 3.56 -14.12 18.84
N ARG A 27 2.51 -13.57 18.20
CA ARG A 27 2.02 -14.06 16.92
C ARG A 27 2.85 -13.53 15.77
N GLN A 28 3.05 -14.35 14.75
CA GLN A 28 3.62 -13.89 13.50
C GLN A 28 2.68 -12.87 12.86
N LEU A 29 3.15 -11.64 12.67
CA LEU A 29 2.40 -10.59 12.01
C LEU A 29 2.44 -10.78 10.50
N ILE A 30 1.40 -10.26 9.83
CA ILE A 30 1.36 -10.09 8.37
C ILE A 30 1.39 -8.60 8.11
N VAL A 31 2.47 -8.15 7.48
CA VAL A 31 2.71 -6.73 7.18
C VAL A 31 2.50 -6.50 5.70
N LYS A 32 1.65 -5.56 5.35
CA LYS A 32 1.27 -5.28 3.96
C LYS A 32 1.76 -3.89 3.52
N ALA A 33 2.29 -3.81 2.31
CA ALA A 33 2.49 -2.54 1.61
C ALA A 33 2.11 -2.66 0.14
N GLY A 34 1.42 -1.65 -0.38
CA GLY A 34 0.97 -1.57 -1.77
C GLY A 34 1.89 -0.72 -2.62
N PHE A 35 2.09 -1.17 -3.86
CA PHE A 35 2.91 -0.52 -4.88
C PHE A 35 2.16 -0.52 -6.20
N ASP A 36 1.88 0.66 -6.74
CA ASP A 36 1.31 0.78 -8.08
C ASP A 36 2.44 0.66 -9.11
N PRO A 37 2.35 -0.25 -10.08
CA PRO A 37 3.41 -0.48 -11.07
C PRO A 37 3.38 0.58 -12.19
N THR A 38 3.49 1.86 -11.81
CA THR A 38 3.37 3.03 -12.67
C THR A 38 4.61 3.31 -13.52
N ALA A 39 5.70 2.61 -13.28
CA ALA A 39 6.96 2.68 -14.01
C ALA A 39 7.53 1.28 -14.21
N PRO A 40 8.44 1.06 -15.18
CA PRO A 40 9.01 -0.27 -15.45
C PRO A 40 9.85 -0.82 -14.29
N ASP A 41 10.45 0.05 -13.49
CA ASP A 41 11.41 -0.34 -12.46
C ASP A 41 11.10 0.31 -11.11
N LEU A 42 11.46 -0.40 -10.03
CA LEU A 42 11.55 0.18 -8.70
C LEU A 42 12.74 1.15 -8.65
N HIS A 43 12.58 2.28 -7.99
CA HIS A 43 13.64 3.25 -7.76
C HIS A 43 14.04 3.31 -6.27
N PHE A 44 15.10 4.04 -5.94
CA PHE A 44 15.62 4.13 -4.56
C PHE A 44 14.58 4.59 -3.53
N GLY A 45 13.60 5.41 -3.91
CA GLY A 45 12.52 5.78 -2.99
C GLY A 45 11.72 4.58 -2.49
N HIS A 46 11.50 3.58 -3.32
CA HIS A 46 10.82 2.34 -2.92
C HIS A 46 11.65 1.53 -1.93
N THR A 47 13.00 1.60 -1.99
CA THR A 47 13.86 0.82 -1.10
C THR A 47 13.71 1.23 0.36
N VAL A 48 13.29 2.45 0.66
CA VAL A 48 13.01 2.91 2.03
C VAL A 48 11.92 2.04 2.65
N LEU A 49 10.80 1.90 1.95
CA LEU A 49 9.69 1.08 2.41
C LEU A 49 10.03 -0.42 2.37
N LEU A 50 10.72 -0.89 1.33
CA LEU A 50 11.14 -2.29 1.23
C LEU A 50 12.09 -2.69 2.37
N ASN A 51 13.02 -1.84 2.75
CA ASN A 51 13.88 -2.09 3.91
C ASN A 51 13.08 -2.10 5.23
N LYS A 52 12.03 -1.27 5.36
CA LYS A 52 11.14 -1.34 6.50
C LYS A 52 10.41 -2.70 6.56
N LEU A 53 9.89 -3.17 5.45
CA LEU A 53 9.29 -4.52 5.35
C LEU A 53 10.32 -5.62 5.67
N ARG A 54 11.56 -5.45 5.22
CA ARG A 54 12.65 -6.38 5.54
C ARG A 54 12.95 -6.43 7.04
N HIS A 55 12.88 -5.32 7.77
CA HIS A 55 13.02 -5.32 9.23
C HIS A 55 11.97 -6.22 9.90
N PHE A 56 10.72 -6.19 9.45
CA PHE A 56 9.69 -7.10 9.94
C PHE A 56 10.01 -8.56 9.62
N GLN A 57 10.55 -8.85 8.44
CA GLN A 57 10.98 -10.22 8.10
C GLN A 57 12.17 -10.69 8.95
N ASP A 58 13.08 -9.79 9.31
CA ASP A 58 14.22 -10.12 10.17
C ASP A 58 13.76 -10.43 11.60
N LEU A 59 12.59 -9.93 12.01
CA LEU A 59 11.89 -10.28 13.23
C LEU A 59 10.98 -11.54 13.10
N GLY A 60 11.01 -12.22 11.95
CA GLY A 60 10.24 -13.45 11.72
C GLY A 60 8.80 -13.26 11.24
N HIS A 61 8.42 -12.03 10.86
CA HIS A 61 7.08 -11.72 10.35
C HIS A 61 6.95 -11.94 8.84
N LYS A 62 5.72 -12.15 8.37
CA LYS A 62 5.41 -12.26 6.94
C LYS A 62 5.12 -10.91 6.33
N VAL A 63 5.45 -10.79 5.04
CA VAL A 63 5.17 -9.60 4.24
C VAL A 63 4.24 -9.96 3.08
N ILE A 64 3.21 -9.14 2.87
CA ILE A 64 2.45 -9.12 1.63
C ILE A 64 2.94 -7.93 0.80
N PHE A 65 3.61 -8.24 -0.31
CA PHE A 65 3.94 -7.27 -1.34
C PHE A 65 2.76 -7.16 -2.29
N LEU A 66 1.97 -6.10 -2.12
CA LEU A 66 0.74 -5.89 -2.87
C LEU A 66 1.01 -5.06 -4.11
N ILE A 67 0.71 -5.61 -5.27
CA ILE A 67 0.79 -4.91 -6.55
C ILE A 67 -0.59 -4.31 -6.87
N GLY A 68 -0.62 -2.99 -7.04
CA GLY A 68 -1.81 -2.22 -7.37
C GLY A 68 -2.10 -2.23 -8.87
N ASP A 69 -2.36 -3.39 -9.45
CA ASP A 69 -2.68 -3.51 -10.87
C ASP A 69 -4.10 -3.01 -11.20
N PHE A 70 -5.06 -3.17 -10.28
CA PHE A 70 -6.39 -2.59 -10.42
C PHE A 70 -6.33 -1.06 -10.27
N THR A 71 -5.72 -0.55 -9.20
CA THR A 71 -5.60 0.88 -8.94
C THR A 71 -4.76 1.59 -10.00
N GLY A 72 -3.74 0.93 -10.53
CA GLY A 72 -2.94 1.44 -11.65
C GLY A 72 -3.75 1.62 -12.96
N ARG A 73 -4.79 0.81 -13.19
CA ARG A 73 -5.72 0.98 -14.32
C ARG A 73 -6.65 2.19 -14.14
N ILE A 74 -6.95 2.56 -12.91
CA ILE A 74 -7.84 3.68 -12.60
C ILE A 74 -7.10 5.02 -12.65
N GLY A 75 -5.79 5.02 -12.35
CA GLY A 75 -4.98 6.24 -12.32
C GLY A 75 -5.20 7.06 -11.06
N ASP A 76 -5.03 6.42 -9.89
CA ASP A 76 -5.16 7.08 -8.58
C ASP A 76 -4.32 8.36 -8.51
N PRO A 77 -4.93 9.55 -8.32
CA PRO A 77 -4.24 10.82 -8.22
C PRO A 77 -3.68 11.11 -6.83
N SER A 78 -3.70 10.13 -5.89
CA SER A 78 -3.25 10.33 -4.52
C SER A 78 -1.81 10.85 -4.46
N GLY A 79 -1.59 11.92 -3.70
CA GLY A 79 -0.28 12.52 -3.44
C GLY A 79 0.25 13.48 -4.49
N THR A 80 -0.38 13.65 -5.66
CA THR A 80 0.06 14.61 -6.67
C THR A 80 -1.09 15.44 -7.23
N ASN A 81 -0.79 16.68 -7.64
CA ASN A 81 -1.77 17.58 -8.29
C ASN A 81 -2.07 17.20 -9.78
N LYS A 82 -1.43 16.16 -10.28
CA LYS A 82 -1.61 15.69 -11.67
C LYS A 82 -2.21 14.29 -11.64
N THR A 83 -3.22 14.07 -12.46
CA THR A 83 -3.71 12.73 -12.79
C THR A 83 -2.54 11.90 -13.33
N ARG A 84 -2.26 10.76 -12.72
CA ARG A 84 -1.29 9.82 -13.30
C ARG A 84 -1.83 9.34 -14.64
N PRO A 85 -0.98 9.18 -15.67
CA PRO A 85 -1.43 8.60 -16.93
C PRO A 85 -2.00 7.20 -16.64
N ILE A 86 -3.16 6.93 -17.20
CA ILE A 86 -3.77 5.60 -17.17
C ILE A 86 -2.85 4.69 -17.98
N LEU A 87 -2.30 3.68 -17.33
CA LEU A 87 -1.48 2.67 -18.01
C LEU A 87 -2.39 1.66 -18.69
N ASN A 88 -1.97 1.18 -19.86
CA ASN A 88 -2.64 0.05 -20.47
C ASN A 88 -2.36 -1.25 -19.70
N SER A 89 -3.23 -2.24 -19.85
CA SER A 89 -3.14 -3.50 -19.09
C SER A 89 -1.85 -4.27 -19.39
N GLU A 90 -1.29 -4.16 -20.59
CA GLU A 90 -0.07 -4.84 -20.99
C GLU A 90 1.15 -4.27 -20.27
N ASP A 91 1.27 -2.93 -20.21
CA ASP A 91 2.34 -2.26 -19.49
C ASP A 91 2.26 -2.55 -17.98
N LEU A 92 1.06 -2.56 -17.41
CA LEU A 92 0.86 -2.92 -16.00
C LEU A 92 1.35 -4.33 -15.69
N VAL A 93 0.99 -5.32 -16.51
CA VAL A 93 1.44 -6.71 -16.34
C VAL A 93 2.96 -6.81 -16.48
N LYS A 94 3.54 -6.11 -17.46
CA LYS A 94 4.99 -6.09 -17.67
C LYS A 94 5.72 -5.47 -16.48
N ASN A 95 5.26 -4.32 -16.02
CA ASN A 95 5.85 -3.61 -14.88
C ASN A 95 5.71 -4.43 -13.59
N ALA A 96 4.55 -5.05 -13.36
CA ALA A 96 4.30 -5.92 -12.22
C ALA A 96 5.31 -7.09 -12.14
N LYS A 97 5.58 -7.74 -13.27
CA LYS A 97 6.60 -8.81 -13.34
C LYS A 97 8.01 -8.31 -13.03
N THR A 98 8.33 -7.09 -13.42
CA THR A 98 9.63 -6.48 -13.10
C THR A 98 9.71 -6.17 -11.61
N TYR A 99 8.66 -5.60 -11.00
CA TYR A 99 8.57 -5.34 -9.57
C TYR A 99 8.75 -6.62 -8.76
N GLU A 100 8.03 -7.69 -9.13
CA GLU A 100 8.15 -9.00 -8.48
C GLU A 100 9.60 -9.52 -8.49
N LYS A 101 10.30 -9.41 -9.61
CA LYS A 101 11.72 -9.81 -9.69
C LYS A 101 12.64 -8.93 -8.85
N GLN A 102 12.39 -7.63 -8.84
CA GLN A 102 13.27 -6.67 -8.17
C GLN A 102 13.09 -6.67 -6.66
N VAL A 103 11.88 -6.87 -6.16
CA VAL A 103 11.58 -6.87 -4.73
C VAL A 103 12.36 -7.95 -3.97
N PHE A 104 12.60 -9.10 -4.59
CA PHE A 104 13.37 -10.20 -4.01
C PHE A 104 14.89 -9.96 -3.93
N LYS A 105 15.37 -8.81 -4.42
CA LYS A 105 16.74 -8.36 -4.11
C LYS A 105 16.86 -7.84 -2.67
N ILE A 106 15.73 -7.47 -2.05
CA ILE A 106 15.67 -6.90 -0.70
C ILE A 106 14.90 -7.84 0.25
N LEU A 107 13.72 -8.29 -0.16
CA LEU A 107 12.86 -9.13 0.67
C LEU A 107 13.23 -10.62 0.59
N LYS A 108 13.01 -11.33 1.70
CA LYS A 108 13.15 -12.79 1.78
C LYS A 108 11.96 -13.44 1.08
N LYS A 109 12.22 -14.27 0.09
CA LYS A 109 11.18 -14.90 -0.72
C LYS A 109 10.26 -15.79 0.12
N GLU A 110 10.83 -16.55 1.04
CA GLU A 110 10.14 -17.48 1.94
C GLU A 110 9.19 -16.81 2.94
N LEU A 111 9.36 -15.50 3.18
CA LEU A 111 8.51 -14.70 4.06
C LEU A 111 7.71 -13.63 3.29
N THR A 112 7.67 -13.71 1.97
CA THR A 112 6.96 -12.74 1.12
C THR A 112 5.90 -13.45 0.29
N GLU A 113 4.68 -12.96 0.37
CA GLU A 113 3.58 -13.29 -0.54
C GLU A 113 3.34 -12.10 -1.47
N VAL A 114 3.36 -12.34 -2.78
CA VAL A 114 2.98 -11.34 -3.77
C VAL A 114 1.48 -11.47 -4.05
N LYS A 115 0.76 -10.37 -3.93
CA LYS A 115 -0.69 -10.27 -4.18
C LYS A 115 -0.99 -9.16 -5.17
N PHE A 116 -2.06 -9.33 -5.91
CA PHE A 116 -2.59 -8.34 -6.85
C PHE A 116 -3.95 -7.85 -6.36
N ASN A 117 -4.18 -6.55 -6.34
CA ASN A 117 -5.47 -6.06 -5.86
C ASN A 117 -6.62 -6.33 -6.84
N SER A 118 -6.35 -6.64 -8.11
CA SER A 118 -7.34 -7.14 -9.06
C SER A 118 -8.01 -8.43 -8.59
N GLU A 119 -7.33 -9.29 -7.81
CA GLU A 119 -7.85 -10.55 -7.29
C GLU A 119 -9.19 -10.41 -6.55
N TRP A 120 -9.45 -9.26 -5.95
CA TRP A 120 -10.72 -8.98 -5.25
C TRP A 120 -11.45 -7.76 -5.78
N CYS A 121 -10.76 -6.79 -6.38
CA CYS A 121 -11.38 -5.58 -6.86
C CYS A 121 -12.19 -5.82 -8.15
N ASP A 122 -11.72 -6.69 -9.03
CA ASP A 122 -12.43 -7.01 -10.28
C ASP A 122 -13.77 -7.73 -9.98
N ASP A 123 -13.82 -8.56 -8.93
CA ASP A 123 -15.02 -9.28 -8.51
C ASP A 123 -16.00 -8.43 -7.66
N LEU A 124 -15.59 -7.25 -7.22
CA LEU A 124 -16.36 -6.43 -6.28
C LEU A 124 -17.72 -6.01 -6.87
N GLY A 125 -17.75 -5.64 -8.13
CA GLY A 125 -18.93 -5.15 -8.83
C GLY A 125 -19.54 -3.89 -8.18
N ALA A 126 -20.60 -3.36 -8.76
CA ALA A 126 -21.27 -2.16 -8.26
C ALA A 126 -21.83 -2.33 -6.83
N ASN A 127 -22.44 -3.48 -6.54
CA ASN A 127 -22.99 -3.77 -5.21
C ASN A 127 -21.90 -3.85 -4.14
N GLY A 128 -20.77 -4.47 -4.47
CA GLY A 128 -19.62 -4.57 -3.57
C GLY A 128 -19.01 -3.21 -3.29
N LEU A 129 -18.87 -2.36 -4.31
CA LEU A 129 -18.36 -1.00 -4.17
C LEU A 129 -19.27 -0.15 -3.25
N ILE A 130 -20.58 -0.22 -3.42
CA ILE A 130 -21.55 0.49 -2.56
C ILE A 130 -21.46 -0.01 -1.12
N LYS A 131 -21.36 -1.33 -0.92
CA LYS A 131 -21.18 -1.94 0.41
C LYS A 131 -19.86 -1.50 1.06
N LEU A 132 -18.78 -1.43 0.28
CA LEU A 132 -17.48 -0.96 0.77
C LEU A 132 -17.57 0.52 1.17
N ALA A 133 -18.11 1.38 0.30
CA ALA A 133 -18.28 2.80 0.54
C ALA A 133 -19.16 3.07 1.79
N SER A 134 -20.18 2.24 2.05
CA SER A 134 -21.04 2.36 3.24
C SER A 134 -20.33 2.03 4.57
N LYS A 135 -19.18 1.35 4.52
CA LYS A 135 -18.41 1.00 5.72
C LYS A 135 -17.46 2.11 6.17
N TYR A 136 -17.23 3.10 5.32
CA TYR A 136 -16.27 4.16 5.59
C TYR A 136 -16.94 5.53 5.57
N ASN A 137 -16.80 6.25 6.68
CA ASN A 137 -17.44 7.54 6.86
C ASN A 137 -16.60 8.65 6.20
N VAL A 138 -17.25 9.56 5.47
CA VAL A 138 -16.62 10.73 4.82
C VAL A 138 -15.84 11.59 5.84
N ALA A 139 -16.35 11.76 7.05
CA ALA A 139 -15.65 12.49 8.10
C ALA A 139 -14.29 11.86 8.43
N ARG A 140 -14.25 10.51 8.50
CA ARG A 140 -12.99 9.78 8.70
C ARG A 140 -12.03 9.91 7.52
N MET A 141 -12.54 9.98 6.29
CA MET A 141 -11.68 10.25 5.13
C MET A 141 -11.00 11.62 5.25
N LEU A 142 -11.73 12.63 5.71
CA LEU A 142 -11.22 13.99 5.86
C LEU A 142 -10.25 14.17 7.04
N GLU A 143 -10.10 13.18 7.91
CA GLU A 143 -9.04 13.16 8.93
C GLU A 143 -7.64 12.93 8.31
N ARG A 144 -7.57 12.35 7.12
CA ARG A 144 -6.30 12.23 6.41
C ARG A 144 -5.86 13.57 5.84
N ASP A 145 -4.62 13.94 6.09
CA ASP A 145 -4.05 15.22 5.69
C ASP A 145 -4.16 15.53 4.20
N ASP A 146 -3.93 14.53 3.35
CA ASP A 146 -4.00 14.68 1.90
C ASP A 146 -5.42 14.95 1.42
N PHE A 147 -6.42 14.28 2.00
CA PHE A 147 -7.83 14.48 1.68
C PHE A 147 -8.34 15.80 2.23
N ASN A 148 -7.95 16.17 3.45
CA ASN A 148 -8.30 17.46 4.04
C ASN A 148 -7.74 18.62 3.23
N LYS A 149 -6.49 18.55 2.81
CA LYS A 149 -5.85 19.55 1.94
C LYS A 149 -6.58 19.69 0.60
N ARG A 150 -7.02 18.58 0.01
CA ARG A 150 -7.80 18.61 -1.25
C ARG A 150 -9.16 19.27 -1.01
N PHE A 151 -9.87 18.87 0.03
CA PHE A 151 -11.18 19.40 0.40
C PHE A 151 -11.13 20.91 0.67
N THR A 152 -10.21 21.36 1.52
CA THR A 152 -10.05 22.78 1.90
C THR A 152 -9.55 23.64 0.74
N SER A 153 -8.80 23.07 -0.20
CA SER A 153 -8.35 23.73 -1.43
C SER A 153 -9.36 23.67 -2.58
N ASN A 154 -10.57 23.19 -2.32
CA ASN A 154 -11.64 23.05 -3.32
C ASN A 154 -11.23 22.18 -4.53
N LYS A 155 -10.36 21.18 -4.30
CA LYS A 155 -9.96 20.20 -5.30
C LYS A 155 -10.90 19.01 -5.29
N SER A 156 -11.06 18.37 -6.43
CA SER A 156 -11.91 17.19 -6.56
C SER A 156 -11.51 16.09 -5.56
N LEU A 157 -12.48 15.62 -4.82
CA LEU A 157 -12.42 14.44 -3.97
C LEU A 157 -13.53 13.49 -4.42
N SER A 158 -13.17 12.31 -4.87
CA SER A 158 -14.10 11.34 -5.45
C SER A 158 -13.92 9.94 -4.86
N LEU A 159 -14.77 8.99 -5.22
CA LEU A 159 -14.71 7.60 -4.77
C LEU A 159 -13.39 6.89 -5.09
N ILE A 160 -12.62 7.38 -6.06
CA ILE A 160 -11.30 6.82 -6.38
C ILE A 160 -10.28 7.00 -5.23
N HIS A 161 -10.55 7.89 -4.29
CA HIS A 161 -9.68 8.18 -3.16
C HIS A 161 -9.99 7.33 -1.91
N ILE A 162 -10.97 6.42 -1.99
CA ILE A 162 -11.38 5.55 -0.88
C ILE A 162 -10.35 4.44 -0.63
#